data_6c99edaeaff1fa5cd699837491a27082
#
_entry.id   6c99edaeaff1fa5cd699837491a27082
#
_cell.length_a   1.000
_cell.length_b   1.000
_cell.length_c   1.000
_cell.angle_alpha   90.00
_cell.angle_beta   90.00
_cell.angle_gamma   90.00
#
_symmetry.space_group_name_H-M   'P 1'
#
loop_
_entity.id
_entity.type
_entity.pdbx_description
1 polymer ?
#
loop_
_entity_poly.entity_id
_entity_poly.type
_entity_poly.pdbx_seq_one_letter_code
_entity_poly.pdbx_strand_id
1 'polypeptide(L)'
;MPENPNSSKAGNLTRCKQLLTYFNTISANFEIDFVSSINWRTGDEAIFQSEFPNINLIILPFKSSKKNRISYFFRDKLQKEIKNIFHSNLIDRVSPSFQRRFEKILSDHKYDYVIISYVEFGSLVKNLIGSYTILDSHDFLTLQNKTKEKENFSMRQLGKMFGAELSMMTSFNEIWTFSIEEKYIFEQFADKFVRLIPVSMPSPVIQEREKKIDLIYVASDNPHNVSSIKWFLEQVFPLLAHVELHVIGKICAHIPTVKNVIKHGLVDDLAAYYEQAKVAICPMLSGTGIKIKVLEALSFGIPVVTNQRGVDGLFNKLDNGCLISLDEQAFASHIIELLQEDEFYKIKSNQAIEYMRNNHTVKKEYEVLDAVFNNR
;
A
#
# COMPACT_ATOMS: atom_id res chain seq x y z
N MET A 1 -13.44 0.30 4.20
CA MET A 1 -12.62 -0.17 3.04
C MET A 1 -13.52 -0.64 1.92
N PRO A 2 -13.39 -0.15 0.68
CA PRO A 2 -14.34 -0.52 -0.37
C PRO A 2 -14.25 -1.97 -0.85
N GLU A 3 -13.09 -2.61 -0.76
CA GLU A 3 -12.85 -3.95 -1.31
C GLU A 3 -12.86 -5.05 -0.25
N ASN A 4 -13.22 -6.28 -0.68
CA ASN A 4 -13.07 -7.48 0.13
C ASN A 4 -11.57 -7.72 0.41
N PRO A 5 -11.12 -7.78 1.68
CA PRO A 5 -9.71 -7.93 2.04
C PRO A 5 -9.11 -9.27 1.58
N ASN A 6 -9.96 -10.27 1.29
CA ASN A 6 -9.56 -11.60 0.85
C ASN A 6 -9.51 -11.77 -0.67
N SER A 7 -9.86 -10.72 -1.45
CA SER A 7 -9.96 -10.83 -2.91
C SER A 7 -8.62 -10.96 -3.64
N SER A 8 -7.52 -10.49 -3.06
CA SER A 8 -6.15 -10.65 -3.60
C SER A 8 -5.08 -10.38 -2.54
N LYS A 9 -3.80 -10.61 -2.90
CA LYS A 9 -2.61 -10.28 -2.08
C LYS A 9 -2.03 -8.89 -2.42
N ALA A 10 -2.86 -7.92 -2.81
CA ALA A 10 -2.41 -6.56 -3.09
C ALA A 10 -2.06 -5.81 -1.79
N GLY A 11 -1.07 -4.91 -1.82
CA GLY A 11 -0.56 -4.23 -0.62
C GLY A 11 -1.64 -3.49 0.18
N ASN A 12 -2.60 -2.84 -0.50
CA ASN A 12 -3.73 -2.19 0.16
C ASN A 12 -4.65 -3.16 0.90
N LEU A 13 -4.85 -4.37 0.38
CA LEU A 13 -5.67 -5.40 1.02
C LEU A 13 -4.92 -6.08 2.17
N THR A 14 -3.61 -6.28 2.02
CA THR A 14 -2.74 -6.72 3.12
C THR A 14 -2.83 -5.74 4.29
N ARG A 15 -2.78 -4.45 4.01
CA ARG A 15 -2.95 -3.41 5.02
C ARG A 15 -4.33 -3.46 5.69
N CYS A 16 -5.38 -3.62 4.90
CA CYS A 16 -6.74 -3.79 5.45
C CYS A 16 -6.82 -4.99 6.41
N LYS A 17 -6.23 -6.13 6.04
CA LYS A 17 -6.16 -7.30 6.91
C LYS A 17 -5.39 -7.05 8.20
N GLN A 18 -4.26 -6.35 8.15
CA GLN A 18 -3.50 -5.98 9.34
C GLN A 18 -4.34 -5.16 10.31
N LEU A 19 -5.06 -4.15 9.82
CA LEU A 19 -5.99 -3.36 10.64
C LEU A 19 -7.13 -4.22 11.22
N LEU A 20 -7.75 -5.07 10.41
CA LEU A 20 -8.80 -5.98 10.88
C LEU A 20 -8.28 -6.95 11.94
N THR A 21 -7.06 -7.46 11.77
CA THR A 21 -6.40 -8.31 12.77
C THR A 21 -6.21 -7.56 14.08
N TYR A 22 -5.70 -6.33 14.03
CA TYR A 22 -5.59 -5.48 15.20
C TYR A 22 -6.96 -5.26 15.87
N PHE A 23 -7.97 -4.84 15.12
CA PHE A 23 -9.30 -4.60 15.65
C PHE A 23 -9.93 -5.87 16.24
N ASN A 24 -9.71 -7.02 15.64
CA ASN A 24 -10.18 -8.28 16.18
C ASN A 24 -9.52 -8.62 17.54
N THR A 25 -8.29 -8.14 17.81
CA THR A 25 -7.62 -8.33 19.12
C THR A 25 -8.19 -7.42 20.21
N ILE A 26 -8.64 -6.22 19.88
CA ILE A 26 -9.21 -5.25 20.85
C ILE A 26 -10.74 -5.32 20.95
N SER A 27 -11.38 -6.25 20.29
CA SER A 27 -12.85 -6.40 20.23
C SER A 27 -13.53 -6.65 21.58
N ALA A 28 -12.78 -7.01 22.62
CA ALA A 28 -13.32 -7.08 23.98
C ALA A 28 -13.77 -5.70 24.53
N ASN A 29 -13.21 -4.61 24.01
CA ASN A 29 -13.47 -3.24 24.45
C ASN A 29 -14.26 -2.42 23.42
N PHE A 30 -14.44 -2.95 22.18
CA PHE A 30 -15.07 -2.21 21.08
C PHE A 30 -16.02 -3.10 20.28
N GLU A 31 -17.17 -2.57 19.91
CA GLU A 31 -18.02 -3.12 18.87
C GLU A 31 -17.53 -2.57 17.54
N ILE A 32 -17.27 -3.46 16.56
CA ILE A 32 -16.58 -3.11 15.33
C ILE A 32 -17.40 -3.53 14.11
N ASP A 33 -17.80 -2.56 13.32
CA ASP A 33 -18.46 -2.75 12.03
C ASP A 33 -17.46 -2.53 10.88
N PHE A 34 -17.28 -3.53 10.05
CA PHE A 34 -16.50 -3.41 8.82
C PHE A 34 -17.42 -3.25 7.63
N VAL A 35 -17.46 -2.04 7.06
CA VAL A 35 -18.26 -1.73 5.87
C VAL A 35 -17.44 -1.93 4.61
N SER A 36 -17.89 -2.83 3.71
CA SER A 36 -17.24 -3.12 2.43
C SER A 36 -18.25 -3.15 1.28
N SER A 37 -17.80 -3.02 0.03
CA SER A 37 -18.70 -2.73 -1.09
C SER A 37 -18.49 -3.60 -2.34
N ILE A 38 -17.28 -4.02 -2.63
CA ILE A 38 -16.93 -4.65 -3.92
C ILE A 38 -16.09 -5.92 -3.73
N ASN A 39 -16.11 -6.77 -4.77
CA ASN A 39 -15.38 -8.02 -4.84
C ASN A 39 -15.82 -9.09 -3.82
N TRP A 40 -17.08 -9.05 -3.39
CA TRP A 40 -17.67 -10.10 -2.56
C TRP A 40 -18.37 -11.14 -3.42
N ARG A 41 -18.01 -12.41 -3.28
CA ARG A 41 -18.60 -13.58 -3.95
C ARG A 41 -19.34 -14.42 -2.94
N THR A 42 -20.20 -15.33 -3.42
CA THR A 42 -20.87 -16.32 -2.56
C THR A 42 -19.83 -17.14 -1.77
N GLY A 43 -19.96 -17.16 -0.45
CA GLY A 43 -19.04 -17.85 0.45
C GLY A 43 -17.94 -16.97 1.07
N ASP A 44 -17.63 -15.81 0.50
CA ASP A 44 -16.57 -14.93 1.04
C ASP A 44 -16.92 -14.38 2.42
N GLU A 45 -18.21 -14.20 2.73
CA GLU A 45 -18.67 -13.76 4.06
C GLU A 45 -18.31 -14.78 5.14
N ALA A 46 -18.47 -16.08 4.85
CA ALA A 46 -18.12 -17.14 5.79
C ALA A 46 -16.60 -17.21 6.03
N ILE A 47 -15.79 -16.96 4.98
CA ILE A 47 -14.33 -16.89 5.09
C ILE A 47 -13.94 -15.69 5.96
N PHE A 48 -14.52 -14.52 5.69
CA PHE A 48 -14.28 -13.32 6.50
C PHE A 48 -14.64 -13.56 7.98
N GLN A 49 -15.81 -14.12 8.26
CA GLN A 49 -16.29 -14.35 9.62
C GLN A 49 -15.44 -15.40 10.36
N SER A 50 -14.87 -16.37 9.65
CA SER A 50 -13.94 -17.33 10.26
C SER A 50 -12.58 -16.69 10.60
N GLU A 51 -12.13 -15.73 9.82
CA GLU A 51 -10.86 -15.01 10.02
C GLU A 51 -11.00 -13.90 11.08
N PHE A 52 -12.15 -13.21 11.10
CA PHE A 52 -12.43 -12.09 12.00
C PHE A 52 -13.77 -12.29 12.75
N PRO A 53 -13.82 -13.24 13.70
CA PRO A 53 -15.09 -13.66 14.33
C PRO A 53 -15.77 -12.56 15.16
N ASN A 54 -15.02 -11.56 15.62
CA ASN A 54 -15.51 -10.49 16.48
C ASN A 54 -15.79 -9.18 15.72
N ILE A 55 -15.73 -9.19 14.39
CA ILE A 55 -16.00 -8.02 13.55
C ILE A 55 -17.30 -8.25 12.78
N ASN A 56 -18.24 -7.34 12.91
CA ASN A 56 -19.49 -7.39 12.16
C ASN A 56 -19.26 -6.91 10.73
N LEU A 57 -19.61 -7.72 9.73
CA LEU A 57 -19.46 -7.40 8.31
C LEU A 57 -20.75 -6.77 7.75
N ILE A 58 -20.64 -5.58 7.20
CA ILE A 58 -21.72 -4.90 6.51
C ILE A 58 -21.35 -4.74 5.02
N ILE A 59 -22.01 -5.48 4.15
CA ILE A 59 -21.81 -5.36 2.70
C ILE A 59 -22.74 -4.27 2.16
N LEU A 60 -22.18 -3.11 1.81
CA LEU A 60 -22.90 -1.98 1.26
C LEU A 60 -22.64 -1.87 -0.25
N PRO A 61 -23.58 -2.23 -1.14
CA PRO A 61 -23.36 -2.19 -2.58
C PRO A 61 -22.98 -0.78 -3.06
N PHE A 62 -21.88 -0.65 -3.80
CA PHE A 62 -21.39 0.63 -4.31
C PHE A 62 -22.38 1.26 -5.32
N LYS A 63 -23.08 0.42 -6.10
CA LYS A 63 -24.10 0.85 -7.06
C LYS A 63 -25.46 0.30 -6.66
N SER A 64 -26.51 1.10 -6.84
CA SER A 64 -27.87 0.64 -6.68
C SER A 64 -28.21 -0.47 -7.69
N SER A 65 -29.11 -1.38 -7.31
CA SER A 65 -29.59 -2.43 -8.21
C SER A 65 -30.21 -1.82 -9.47
N LYS A 66 -29.80 -2.31 -10.64
CA LYS A 66 -30.36 -1.89 -11.94
C LYS A 66 -31.73 -2.53 -12.26
N LYS A 67 -32.30 -3.29 -11.33
CA LYS A 67 -33.59 -3.98 -11.54
C LYS A 67 -34.71 -3.00 -11.94
N ASN A 68 -34.68 -1.76 -11.45
CA ASN A 68 -35.60 -0.70 -11.89
C ASN A 68 -34.80 0.42 -12.58
N ARG A 69 -34.80 0.43 -13.93
CA ARG A 69 -34.06 1.40 -14.76
C ARG A 69 -34.42 2.86 -14.48
N ILE A 70 -35.72 3.14 -14.23
CA ILE A 70 -36.21 4.50 -13.95
C ILE A 70 -35.70 4.99 -12.60
N SER A 71 -35.84 4.16 -11.56
CA SER A 71 -35.34 4.48 -10.23
C SER A 71 -33.80 4.67 -10.21
N TYR A 72 -33.05 3.82 -10.94
CA TYR A 72 -31.63 3.95 -11.10
C TYR A 72 -31.23 5.26 -11.79
N PHE A 73 -31.97 5.64 -12.87
CA PHE A 73 -31.70 6.89 -13.58
C PHE A 73 -31.85 8.10 -12.67
N PHE A 74 -32.97 8.22 -11.95
CA PHE A 74 -33.23 9.38 -11.09
C PHE A 74 -32.40 9.39 -9.79
N ARG A 75 -32.16 8.24 -9.17
CA ARG A 75 -31.46 8.15 -7.88
C ARG A 75 -29.93 8.14 -7.99
N ASP A 76 -29.38 7.60 -9.07
CA ASP A 76 -27.93 7.47 -9.24
C ASP A 76 -27.38 8.35 -10.36
N LYS A 77 -27.89 8.19 -11.60
CA LYS A 77 -27.30 8.85 -12.77
C LYS A 77 -27.52 10.36 -12.76
N LEU A 78 -28.79 10.79 -12.68
CA LEU A 78 -29.13 12.22 -12.70
C LEU A 78 -28.52 12.97 -11.51
N GLN A 79 -28.59 12.40 -10.30
CA GLN A 79 -28.05 13.04 -9.11
C GLN A 79 -26.52 13.12 -9.14
N LYS A 80 -25.84 12.13 -9.74
CA LYS A 80 -24.39 12.17 -9.95
C LYS A 80 -24.01 13.29 -10.91
N GLU A 81 -24.76 13.46 -12.01
CA GLU A 81 -24.52 14.56 -12.96
C GLU A 81 -24.76 15.93 -12.32
N ILE A 82 -25.83 16.09 -11.55
CA ILE A 82 -26.09 17.31 -10.79
C ILE A 82 -24.97 17.58 -9.79
N LYS A 83 -24.53 16.57 -9.03
CA LYS A 83 -23.39 16.70 -8.11
C LYS A 83 -22.13 17.14 -8.83
N ASN A 84 -21.82 16.55 -9.99
CA ASN A 84 -20.65 16.91 -10.80
C ASN A 84 -20.68 18.36 -11.28
N ILE A 85 -21.87 18.89 -11.58
CA ILE A 85 -22.04 20.29 -12.02
C ILE A 85 -21.85 21.28 -10.86
N PHE A 86 -22.45 20.99 -9.71
CA PHE A 86 -22.53 21.95 -8.60
C PHE A 86 -21.49 21.75 -7.49
N HIS A 87 -20.91 20.56 -7.34
CA HIS A 87 -20.01 20.19 -6.24
C HIS A 87 -18.85 19.31 -6.73
N SER A 88 -18.22 19.67 -7.84
CA SER A 88 -17.16 18.84 -8.41
C SER A 88 -15.87 18.93 -7.63
N ASN A 89 -15.74 18.11 -6.57
CA ASN A 89 -14.42 17.70 -6.15
C ASN A 89 -13.91 16.64 -7.14
N LEU A 90 -12.80 16.90 -7.80
CA LEU A 90 -12.25 16.08 -8.90
C LEU A 90 -11.97 14.63 -8.50
N ILE A 91 -11.76 14.37 -7.22
CA ILE A 91 -11.39 13.06 -6.71
C ILE A 91 -12.55 12.32 -6.02
N ASP A 92 -13.66 12.98 -5.71
CA ASP A 92 -14.77 12.38 -4.97
C ASP A 92 -15.51 11.30 -5.78
N ARG A 93 -15.44 10.06 -5.31
CA ARG A 93 -16.11 8.90 -5.93
C ARG A 93 -17.48 8.56 -5.34
N VAL A 94 -17.88 9.25 -4.28
CA VAL A 94 -19.14 8.95 -3.58
C VAL A 94 -20.34 9.44 -4.38
N SER A 95 -21.22 8.53 -4.77
CA SER A 95 -22.51 8.91 -5.36
C SER A 95 -23.50 9.33 -4.27
N PRO A 96 -24.49 10.22 -4.57
CA PRO A 96 -25.50 10.61 -3.60
C PRO A 96 -26.31 9.44 -3.02
N SER A 97 -26.52 8.39 -3.80
CA SER A 97 -27.24 7.19 -3.33
C SER A 97 -26.36 6.32 -2.41
N PHE A 98 -25.06 6.26 -2.65
CA PHE A 98 -24.13 5.58 -1.76
C PHE A 98 -23.99 6.36 -0.44
N GLN A 99 -23.89 7.68 -0.52
CA GLN A 99 -23.87 8.58 0.63
C GLN A 99 -25.06 8.31 1.56
N ARG A 100 -26.29 8.37 1.05
CA ARG A 100 -27.50 8.13 1.85
C ARG A 100 -27.55 6.75 2.51
N ARG A 101 -27.07 5.70 1.81
CA ARG A 101 -27.03 4.36 2.39
C ARG A 101 -25.99 4.25 3.51
N PHE A 102 -24.86 4.91 3.35
CA PHE A 102 -23.85 4.97 4.37
C PHE A 102 -24.31 5.79 5.58
N GLU A 103 -24.92 6.96 5.34
CA GLU A 103 -25.55 7.79 6.40
C GLU A 103 -26.60 7.03 7.20
N LYS A 104 -27.34 6.12 6.57
CA LYS A 104 -28.29 5.26 7.27
C LYS A 104 -27.58 4.35 8.26
N ILE A 105 -26.45 3.73 7.90
CA ILE A 105 -25.66 2.91 8.83
C ILE A 105 -25.21 3.78 10.03
N LEU A 106 -24.74 5.00 9.75
CA LEU A 106 -24.28 5.91 10.80
C LEU A 106 -25.42 6.43 11.69
N SER A 107 -26.67 6.47 11.20
CA SER A 107 -27.83 6.88 11.97
C SER A 107 -28.45 5.75 12.80
N ASP A 108 -28.30 4.51 12.35
CA ASP A 108 -28.82 3.33 13.05
C ASP A 108 -27.94 2.98 14.29
N HIS A 109 -26.67 3.40 14.29
CA HIS A 109 -25.71 3.19 15.38
C HIS A 109 -24.91 4.46 15.66
N LYS A 110 -24.59 4.71 16.91
CA LYS A 110 -23.69 5.81 17.30
C LYS A 110 -22.26 5.27 17.33
N TYR A 111 -21.40 5.78 16.45
CA TYR A 111 -20.00 5.41 16.36
C TYR A 111 -19.12 6.46 17.05
N ASP A 112 -18.25 6.04 17.95
CA ASP A 112 -17.23 6.91 18.55
C ASP A 112 -16.11 7.21 17.55
N TYR A 113 -15.75 6.25 16.72
CA TYR A 113 -14.75 6.35 15.67
C TYR A 113 -15.30 5.94 14.31
N VAL A 114 -14.93 6.68 13.27
CA VAL A 114 -15.23 6.31 11.87
C VAL A 114 -13.95 6.42 11.05
N ILE A 115 -13.50 5.28 10.52
CA ILE A 115 -12.27 5.19 9.71
C ILE A 115 -12.67 5.01 8.25
N ILE A 116 -12.23 5.90 7.39
CA ILE A 116 -12.45 5.84 5.94
C ILE A 116 -11.13 5.54 5.26
N SER A 117 -11.08 4.43 4.51
CA SER A 117 -9.95 4.13 3.62
C SER A 117 -10.14 4.86 2.30
N TYR A 118 -9.07 5.47 1.83
CA TYR A 118 -8.95 6.30 0.64
C TYR A 118 -9.65 7.66 0.72
N VAL A 119 -8.91 8.69 0.39
CA VAL A 119 -9.37 10.09 0.39
C VAL A 119 -10.56 10.33 -0.57
N GLU A 120 -10.68 9.54 -1.63
CA GLU A 120 -11.77 9.58 -2.61
C GLU A 120 -13.17 9.30 -2.01
N PHE A 121 -13.22 8.72 -0.81
CA PHE A 121 -14.44 8.47 -0.05
C PHE A 121 -14.63 9.45 1.11
N GLY A 122 -13.80 10.48 1.24
CA GLY A 122 -13.83 11.43 2.34
C GLY A 122 -15.15 12.19 2.50
N SER A 123 -15.91 12.37 1.42
CA SER A 123 -17.23 13.02 1.51
C SER A 123 -18.25 12.24 2.37
N LEU A 124 -18.02 10.95 2.66
CA LEU A 124 -18.89 10.15 3.51
C LEU A 124 -18.99 10.69 4.95
N VAL A 125 -17.95 11.35 5.45
CA VAL A 125 -17.93 11.89 6.83
C VAL A 125 -18.12 13.41 6.91
N LYS A 126 -18.33 14.09 5.79
CA LYS A 126 -18.39 15.55 5.72
C LYS A 126 -19.40 16.19 6.69
N ASN A 127 -20.51 15.52 6.91
CA ASN A 127 -21.63 16.01 7.78
C ASN A 127 -21.72 15.23 9.10
N LEU A 128 -20.74 14.38 9.41
CA LEU A 128 -20.76 13.55 10.61
C LEU A 128 -20.37 14.40 11.82
N ILE A 129 -21.20 14.36 12.85
CA ILE A 129 -21.01 15.10 14.11
C ILE A 129 -20.95 14.09 15.25
N GLY A 130 -20.01 14.30 16.17
CA GLY A 130 -19.91 13.53 17.41
C GLY A 130 -19.05 12.28 17.34
N SER A 131 -18.57 11.90 16.15
CA SER A 131 -17.61 10.81 15.98
C SER A 131 -16.21 11.35 15.68
N TYR A 132 -15.17 10.66 16.12
CA TYR A 132 -13.80 10.95 15.73
C TYR A 132 -13.50 10.31 14.38
N THR A 133 -13.22 11.13 13.39
CA THR A 133 -13.06 10.69 12.00
C THR A 133 -11.59 10.55 11.62
N ILE A 134 -11.23 9.40 11.04
CA ILE A 134 -9.87 9.08 10.65
C ILE A 134 -9.85 8.74 9.15
N LEU A 135 -8.90 9.35 8.43
CA LEU A 135 -8.60 8.98 7.04
C LEU A 135 -7.41 8.03 7.01
N ASP A 136 -7.60 6.80 6.55
CA ASP A 136 -6.52 5.89 6.17
C ASP A 136 -6.19 6.14 4.68
N SER A 137 -5.18 6.99 4.41
CA SER A 137 -5.01 7.62 3.09
C SER A 137 -4.57 6.66 1.98
N HIS A 138 -3.85 5.60 2.29
CA HIS A 138 -3.24 4.61 1.40
C HIS A 138 -2.24 5.19 0.37
N ASP A 139 -2.63 6.23 -0.36
CA ASP A 139 -1.83 6.81 -1.45
C ASP A 139 -1.96 8.34 -1.48
N PHE A 140 -0.93 9.01 -1.96
CA PHE A 140 -1.00 10.41 -2.39
C PHE A 140 -1.51 10.48 -3.83
N LEU A 141 -2.84 10.63 -4.00
CA LEU A 141 -3.51 10.54 -5.30
C LEU A 141 -2.99 11.52 -6.35
N THR A 142 -2.75 12.75 -5.95
CA THR A 142 -2.23 13.79 -6.85
C THR A 142 -0.92 13.36 -7.49
N LEU A 143 0.00 12.82 -6.70
CA LEU A 143 1.29 12.34 -7.20
C LEU A 143 1.14 11.05 -8.01
N GLN A 144 0.25 10.15 -7.59
CA GLN A 144 -0.04 8.91 -8.31
C GLN A 144 -0.62 9.20 -9.71
N ASN A 145 -1.54 10.16 -9.83
CA ASN A 145 -2.11 10.52 -11.13
C ASN A 145 -1.11 11.26 -12.02
N LYS A 146 -0.28 12.15 -11.48
CA LYS A 146 0.82 12.78 -12.22
C LYS A 146 1.74 11.73 -12.85
N THR A 147 2.04 10.65 -12.13
CA THR A 147 2.92 9.58 -12.66
C THR A 147 2.26 8.70 -13.70
N LYS A 148 0.94 8.55 -13.69
CA LYS A 148 0.18 7.79 -14.70
C LYS A 148 0.04 8.54 -16.02
N GLU A 149 -0.15 9.86 -15.98
CA GLU A 149 -0.45 10.71 -17.14
C GLU A 149 0.76 11.52 -17.65
N LYS A 150 1.94 10.93 -17.67
CA LYS A 150 3.31 11.48 -17.85
C LYS A 150 3.46 12.80 -18.64
N GLU A 151 2.71 13.01 -19.72
CA GLU A 151 2.94 14.16 -20.65
C GLU A 151 1.78 15.16 -20.72
N ASN A 152 0.59 14.80 -20.22
CA ASN A 152 -0.62 15.62 -20.40
C ASN A 152 -1.08 16.36 -19.14
N PHE A 153 -0.35 16.25 -18.03
CA PHE A 153 -0.76 16.83 -16.76
C PHE A 153 -0.19 18.24 -16.59
N SER A 154 -1.00 19.26 -16.90
CA SER A 154 -0.57 20.65 -16.71
C SER A 154 -0.41 20.98 -15.21
N MET A 155 0.47 21.96 -14.89
CA MET A 155 0.63 22.46 -13.51
C MET A 155 -0.70 22.95 -12.92
N ARG A 156 -1.58 23.52 -13.75
CA ARG A 156 -2.92 23.96 -13.32
C ARG A 156 -3.81 22.77 -12.91
N GLN A 157 -3.76 21.68 -13.65
CA GLN A 157 -4.52 20.44 -13.30
C GLN A 157 -3.96 19.82 -12.04
N LEU A 158 -2.63 19.76 -11.90
CA LEU A 158 -1.95 19.27 -10.70
C LEU A 158 -2.38 20.07 -9.46
N GLY A 159 -2.34 21.41 -9.53
CA GLY A 159 -2.77 22.27 -8.43
C GLY A 159 -4.23 22.11 -8.06
N LYS A 160 -5.13 21.96 -9.06
CA LYS A 160 -6.55 21.69 -8.80
C LYS A 160 -6.78 20.35 -8.12
N MET A 161 -6.05 19.31 -8.55
CA MET A 161 -6.18 18.00 -7.98
C MET A 161 -5.63 17.95 -6.56
N PHE A 162 -4.47 18.56 -6.33
CA PHE A 162 -3.89 18.70 -4.99
C PHE A 162 -4.82 19.45 -4.04
N GLY A 163 -5.36 20.60 -4.47
CA GLY A 163 -6.35 21.33 -3.68
C GLY A 163 -7.62 20.53 -3.37
N ALA A 164 -8.09 19.72 -4.34
CA ALA A 164 -9.23 18.84 -4.14
C ALA A 164 -8.93 17.73 -3.12
N GLU A 165 -7.73 17.13 -3.16
CA GLU A 165 -7.29 16.11 -2.22
C GLU A 165 -7.17 16.66 -0.80
N LEU A 166 -6.51 17.80 -0.63
CA LEU A 166 -6.41 18.48 0.66
C LEU A 166 -7.78 18.87 1.22
N SER A 167 -8.67 19.41 0.38
CA SER A 167 -10.04 19.77 0.77
C SER A 167 -10.85 18.57 1.30
N MET A 168 -10.62 17.37 0.76
CA MET A 168 -11.25 16.16 1.30
C MET A 168 -10.68 15.76 2.66
N MET A 169 -9.38 15.94 2.85
CA MET A 169 -8.67 15.63 4.10
C MET A 169 -9.13 16.52 5.27
N THR A 170 -9.55 17.77 5.01
CA THR A 170 -10.01 18.69 6.06
C THR A 170 -11.27 18.21 6.80
N SER A 171 -12.02 17.28 6.23
CA SER A 171 -13.21 16.68 6.87
C SER A 171 -12.89 15.69 7.99
N PHE A 172 -11.61 15.35 8.18
CA PHE A 172 -11.17 14.37 9.17
C PHE A 172 -10.52 15.04 10.38
N ASN A 173 -10.60 14.35 11.53
CA ASN A 173 -9.88 14.76 12.74
C ASN A 173 -8.41 14.33 12.67
N GLU A 174 -8.12 13.17 12.09
CA GLU A 174 -6.80 12.59 11.99
C GLU A 174 -6.60 11.92 10.62
N ILE A 175 -5.37 11.96 10.10
CA ILE A 175 -4.97 11.30 8.85
C ILE A 175 -3.90 10.26 9.19
N TRP A 176 -4.07 9.04 8.67
CA TRP A 176 -3.07 7.99 8.72
C TRP A 176 -2.37 7.85 7.37
N THR A 177 -1.07 7.69 7.41
CA THR A 177 -0.23 7.44 6.24
C THR A 177 0.85 6.43 6.56
N PHE A 178 1.48 5.86 5.54
CA PHE A 178 2.54 4.84 5.64
C PHE A 178 3.90 5.35 5.18
N SER A 179 3.93 6.54 4.59
CA SER A 179 5.11 7.17 4.01
C SER A 179 5.49 8.41 4.80
N ILE A 180 6.79 8.52 5.14
CA ILE A 180 7.28 9.71 5.85
C ILE A 180 7.17 10.97 4.98
N GLU A 181 7.29 10.84 3.65
CA GLU A 181 7.12 11.95 2.71
C GLU A 181 5.68 12.42 2.66
N GLU A 182 4.72 11.48 2.65
CA GLU A 182 3.30 11.80 2.68
C GLU A 182 2.92 12.46 4.00
N LYS A 183 3.42 11.92 5.12
CA LYS A 183 3.24 12.53 6.45
C LYS A 183 3.67 13.99 6.42
N TYR A 184 4.89 14.27 5.95
CA TYR A 184 5.40 15.64 5.86
C TYR A 184 4.51 16.54 5.01
N ILE A 185 4.13 16.09 3.81
CA ILE A 185 3.28 16.87 2.90
C ILE A 185 1.91 17.14 3.52
N PHE A 186 1.26 16.13 4.07
CA PHE A 186 -0.08 16.30 4.64
C PHE A 186 -0.07 17.17 5.89
N GLU A 187 0.93 17.06 6.76
CA GLU A 187 1.10 17.96 7.90
C GLU A 187 1.27 19.43 7.48
N GLN A 188 2.04 19.70 6.40
CA GLN A 188 2.28 21.06 5.94
C GLN A 188 1.06 21.68 5.24
N PHE A 189 0.22 20.91 4.58
CA PHE A 189 -0.80 21.45 3.68
C PHE A 189 -2.25 21.12 4.07
N ALA A 190 -2.50 20.08 4.85
CA ALA A 190 -3.86 19.72 5.25
C ALA A 190 -4.28 20.34 6.59
N ASP A 191 -3.35 20.94 7.35
CA ASP A 191 -3.58 21.49 8.69
C ASP A 191 -4.32 20.49 9.61
N LYS A 192 -3.86 19.24 9.60
CA LYS A 192 -4.42 18.13 10.37
C LYS A 192 -3.31 17.36 11.06
N PHE A 193 -3.66 16.70 12.16
CA PHE A 193 -2.76 15.75 12.78
C PHE A 193 -2.59 14.54 11.87
N VAL A 194 -1.34 14.22 11.50
CA VAL A 194 -0.99 13.11 10.63
C VAL A 194 -0.19 12.07 11.38
N ARG A 195 -0.73 10.88 11.47
CA ARG A 195 -0.06 9.75 12.12
C ARG A 195 0.60 8.84 11.08
N LEU A 196 1.85 8.56 11.30
CA LEU A 196 2.58 7.56 10.52
C LEU A 196 2.34 6.19 11.14
N ILE A 197 1.63 5.32 10.42
CA ILE A 197 1.37 3.95 10.86
C ILE A 197 2.42 3.03 10.22
N PRO A 198 3.24 2.31 11.00
CA PRO A 198 4.18 1.36 10.43
C PRO A 198 3.46 0.24 9.66
N VAL A 199 4.01 -0.13 8.51
CA VAL A 199 3.61 -1.37 7.85
C VAL A 199 4.34 -2.50 8.53
N SER A 200 3.64 -3.32 9.30
CA SER A 200 4.26 -4.47 9.96
C SER A 200 4.54 -5.58 8.97
N MET A 201 5.68 -6.24 9.17
CA MET A 201 6.07 -7.43 8.42
C MET A 201 6.23 -8.61 9.38
N PRO A 202 5.92 -9.84 8.94
CA PRO A 202 6.30 -11.02 9.69
C PRO A 202 7.80 -10.99 9.96
N SER A 203 8.21 -11.34 11.18
CA SER A 203 9.61 -11.53 11.49
C SER A 203 9.91 -13.03 11.28
N PRO A 204 10.41 -13.43 10.11
CA PRO A 204 10.78 -14.82 9.91
C PRO A 204 11.93 -15.18 10.86
N VAL A 205 11.95 -16.41 11.30
CA VAL A 205 13.14 -16.94 11.96
C VAL A 205 14.23 -17.01 10.91
N ILE A 206 15.20 -16.11 11.00
CA ILE A 206 16.34 -16.08 10.07
C ILE A 206 17.16 -17.33 10.35
N GLN A 207 17.01 -18.33 9.48
CA GLN A 207 17.85 -19.53 9.48
C GLN A 207 19.08 -19.24 8.62
N GLU A 208 20.25 -19.65 9.10
CA GLU A 208 21.45 -19.70 8.26
C GLU A 208 21.26 -20.80 7.21
N ARG A 209 20.66 -20.44 6.10
CA ARG A 209 20.55 -21.30 4.92
C ARG A 209 21.56 -20.89 3.88
N GLU A 210 22.06 -21.86 3.14
CA GLU A 210 22.91 -21.62 1.97
C GLU A 210 22.18 -20.73 0.98
N LYS A 211 22.76 -19.59 0.62
CA LYS A 211 22.23 -18.65 -0.37
C LYS A 211 22.54 -19.16 -1.78
N LYS A 212 21.49 -19.65 -2.47
CA LYS A 212 21.58 -20.28 -3.81
C LYS A 212 21.10 -19.35 -4.94
N ILE A 213 20.51 -18.23 -4.60
CA ILE A 213 19.96 -17.26 -5.53
C ILE A 213 20.77 -15.98 -5.41
N ASP A 214 21.47 -15.57 -6.45
CA ASP A 214 22.26 -14.34 -6.47
C ASP A 214 21.33 -13.13 -6.29
N LEU A 215 20.37 -12.97 -7.22
CA LEU A 215 19.43 -11.87 -7.26
C LEU A 215 17.99 -12.35 -7.24
N ILE A 216 17.15 -11.67 -6.44
CA ILE A 216 15.70 -11.88 -6.47
C ILE A 216 14.97 -10.58 -6.80
N TYR A 217 13.95 -10.68 -7.67
CA TYR A 217 13.00 -9.62 -7.98
C TYR A 217 11.57 -10.11 -7.84
N VAL A 218 10.82 -9.56 -6.91
CA VAL A 218 9.40 -9.92 -6.67
C VAL A 218 8.52 -8.75 -7.05
N ALA A 219 7.60 -8.93 -8.00
CA ALA A 219 6.74 -7.85 -8.44
C ALA A 219 5.42 -8.29 -9.09
N SER A 220 4.41 -7.42 -8.96
CA SER A 220 3.20 -7.46 -9.79
C SER A 220 3.47 -6.86 -11.17
N ASP A 221 2.51 -7.02 -12.08
CA ASP A 221 2.52 -6.55 -13.46
C ASP A 221 2.08 -5.09 -13.64
N ASN A 222 2.17 -4.28 -12.59
CA ASN A 222 1.83 -2.86 -12.73
C ASN A 222 2.83 -2.12 -13.65
N PRO A 223 2.40 -1.05 -14.34
CA PRO A 223 3.24 -0.34 -15.32
C PRO A 223 4.57 0.19 -14.76
N HIS A 224 4.63 0.57 -13.48
CA HIS A 224 5.85 1.05 -12.84
C HIS A 224 6.89 -0.07 -12.70
N ASN A 225 6.45 -1.26 -12.29
CA ASN A 225 7.31 -2.44 -12.21
C ASN A 225 7.79 -2.88 -13.58
N VAL A 226 6.89 -2.87 -14.58
CA VAL A 226 7.22 -3.27 -15.95
C VAL A 226 8.28 -2.35 -16.56
N SER A 227 8.12 -1.04 -16.46
CA SER A 227 9.12 -0.09 -16.99
C SER A 227 10.46 -0.20 -16.25
N SER A 228 10.40 -0.41 -14.95
CA SER A 228 11.59 -0.50 -14.10
C SER A 228 12.41 -1.76 -14.35
N ILE A 229 11.77 -2.91 -14.48
CA ILE A 229 12.51 -4.16 -14.76
C ILE A 229 13.07 -4.17 -16.19
N LYS A 230 12.39 -3.57 -17.16
CA LYS A 230 12.93 -3.41 -18.51
C LYS A 230 14.21 -2.59 -18.51
N TRP A 231 14.19 -1.43 -17.82
CA TRP A 231 15.39 -0.62 -17.65
C TRP A 231 16.52 -1.42 -16.99
N PHE A 232 16.24 -2.18 -15.94
CA PHE A 232 17.25 -3.01 -15.27
C PHE A 232 17.85 -4.05 -16.21
N LEU A 233 17.02 -4.76 -16.97
CA LEU A 233 17.46 -5.79 -17.90
C LEU A 233 18.25 -5.24 -19.10
N GLU A 234 17.96 -4.02 -19.53
CA GLU A 234 18.60 -3.35 -20.67
C GLU A 234 19.88 -2.60 -20.29
N GLN A 235 19.93 -1.99 -19.11
CA GLN A 235 21.01 -1.07 -18.74
C GLN A 235 21.93 -1.60 -17.63
N VAL A 236 21.41 -2.36 -16.67
CA VAL A 236 22.17 -2.82 -15.50
C VAL A 236 22.62 -4.28 -15.67
N PHE A 237 21.68 -5.16 -16.02
CA PHE A 237 21.95 -6.60 -16.07
C PHE A 237 23.07 -7.01 -17.01
N PRO A 238 23.30 -6.36 -18.18
CA PRO A 238 24.45 -6.63 -19.03
C PRO A 238 25.82 -6.36 -18.39
N LEU A 239 25.86 -5.54 -17.32
CA LEU A 239 27.10 -5.25 -16.57
C LEU A 239 27.42 -6.33 -15.52
N LEU A 240 26.50 -7.29 -15.30
CA LEU A 240 26.59 -8.34 -14.30
C LEU A 240 26.99 -9.67 -14.95
N ALA A 241 28.30 -9.92 -15.06
CA ALA A 241 28.77 -11.18 -15.59
C ALA A 241 28.50 -12.35 -14.63
N HIS A 242 27.95 -13.45 -15.16
CA HIS A 242 27.70 -14.70 -14.40
C HIS A 242 26.71 -14.62 -13.23
N VAL A 243 25.96 -13.53 -13.08
CA VAL A 243 24.95 -13.37 -12.05
C VAL A 243 23.62 -13.93 -12.55
N GLU A 244 22.90 -14.64 -11.69
CA GLU A 244 21.59 -15.20 -11.96
C GLU A 244 20.48 -14.37 -11.30
N LEU A 245 19.44 -14.02 -12.05
CA LEU A 245 18.26 -13.27 -11.59
C LEU A 245 17.03 -14.17 -11.53
N HIS A 246 16.48 -14.38 -10.35
CA HIS A 246 15.19 -15.02 -10.14
C HIS A 246 14.07 -13.99 -10.08
N VAL A 247 13.08 -14.13 -10.96
CA VAL A 247 11.92 -13.22 -11.03
C VAL A 247 10.66 -13.94 -10.63
N ILE A 248 9.91 -13.35 -9.70
CA ILE A 248 8.70 -13.92 -9.11
C ILE A 248 7.53 -12.96 -9.25
N GLY A 249 6.36 -13.49 -9.56
CA GLY A 249 5.11 -12.75 -9.65
C GLY A 249 4.60 -12.58 -11.07
N LYS A 250 3.48 -11.86 -11.21
CA LYS A 250 2.83 -11.58 -12.51
C LYS A 250 3.74 -10.83 -13.48
N ILE A 251 4.74 -10.13 -12.98
CA ILE A 251 5.74 -9.42 -13.79
C ILE A 251 6.45 -10.33 -14.80
N CYS A 252 6.56 -11.62 -14.51
CA CYS A 252 7.19 -12.61 -15.38
C CYS A 252 6.62 -12.65 -16.82
N ALA A 253 5.33 -12.31 -16.98
CA ALA A 253 4.67 -12.25 -18.28
C ALA A 253 5.19 -11.08 -19.16
N HIS A 254 5.81 -10.07 -18.58
CA HIS A 254 6.31 -8.87 -19.26
C HIS A 254 7.82 -8.89 -19.50
N ILE A 255 8.51 -9.97 -19.10
CA ILE A 255 9.96 -10.12 -19.23
C ILE A 255 10.25 -11.04 -20.42
N PRO A 256 11.08 -10.62 -21.38
CA PRO A 256 11.53 -11.47 -22.49
C PRO A 256 12.39 -12.64 -21.97
N THR A 257 12.72 -13.58 -22.85
CA THR A 257 13.72 -14.61 -22.54
C THR A 257 15.09 -13.95 -22.56
N VAL A 258 15.76 -13.95 -21.42
CA VAL A 258 17.12 -13.39 -21.25
C VAL A 258 17.97 -14.46 -20.57
N LYS A 259 19.23 -14.58 -21.03
CA LYS A 259 20.19 -15.54 -20.44
C LYS A 259 20.37 -15.18 -18.93
N ASN A 260 20.46 -16.20 -18.08
CA ASN A 260 20.60 -16.09 -16.63
C ASN A 260 19.41 -15.38 -15.92
N VAL A 261 18.24 -15.31 -16.57
CA VAL A 261 17.00 -14.84 -15.93
C VAL A 261 16.02 -16.00 -15.82
N ILE A 262 15.71 -16.39 -14.59
CA ILE A 262 14.79 -17.50 -14.27
C ILE A 262 13.45 -16.92 -13.83
N LYS A 263 12.39 -17.24 -14.57
CA LYS A 263 11.02 -16.76 -14.30
C LYS A 263 10.21 -17.85 -13.61
N HIS A 264 9.75 -17.60 -12.38
CA HIS A 264 8.95 -18.54 -11.58
C HIS A 264 7.43 -18.34 -11.72
N GLY A 265 7.00 -17.16 -12.18
CA GLY A 265 5.57 -16.80 -12.14
C GLY A 265 5.07 -16.58 -10.72
N LEU A 266 3.81 -16.92 -10.48
CA LEU A 266 3.24 -16.91 -9.13
C LEU A 266 3.69 -18.16 -8.40
N VAL A 267 4.16 -18.01 -7.16
CA VAL A 267 4.59 -19.10 -6.28
C VAL A 267 3.71 -19.14 -5.02
N ASP A 268 3.52 -20.32 -4.47
CA ASP A 268 2.74 -20.52 -3.25
C ASP A 268 3.53 -20.11 -2.01
N ASP A 269 4.82 -20.47 -1.95
CA ASP A 269 5.74 -20.16 -0.86
C ASP A 269 6.83 -19.18 -1.32
N LEU A 270 6.56 -17.89 -1.13
CA LEU A 270 7.51 -16.82 -1.44
C LEU A 270 8.66 -16.77 -0.43
N ALA A 271 8.41 -17.17 0.82
CA ALA A 271 9.42 -17.15 1.87
C ALA A 271 10.62 -18.05 1.53
N ALA A 272 10.36 -19.23 0.97
CA ALA A 272 11.40 -20.17 0.55
C ALA A 272 12.38 -19.58 -0.48
N TYR A 273 11.93 -18.63 -1.32
CA TYR A 273 12.79 -17.93 -2.28
C TYR A 273 13.59 -16.83 -1.60
N TYR A 274 12.96 -16.03 -0.72
CA TYR A 274 13.69 -15.01 0.03
C TYR A 274 14.78 -15.64 0.91
N GLU A 275 14.51 -16.75 1.59
CA GLU A 275 15.50 -17.44 2.42
C GLU A 275 16.76 -17.85 1.66
N GLN A 276 16.64 -18.16 0.36
CA GLN A 276 17.74 -18.57 -0.51
C GLN A 276 18.42 -17.41 -1.24
N ALA A 277 17.83 -16.22 -1.26
CA ALA A 277 18.36 -15.09 -2.01
C ALA A 277 19.48 -14.37 -1.24
N LYS A 278 20.54 -13.96 -1.94
CA LYS A 278 21.65 -13.17 -1.40
C LYS A 278 21.32 -11.67 -1.50
N VAL A 279 20.84 -11.19 -2.63
CA VAL A 279 20.52 -9.77 -2.86
C VAL A 279 19.13 -9.63 -3.47
N ALA A 280 18.34 -8.69 -2.96
CA ALA A 280 17.10 -8.29 -3.59
C ALA A 280 17.31 -7.01 -4.42
N ILE A 281 16.62 -6.91 -5.58
CA ILE A 281 16.64 -5.69 -6.36
C ILE A 281 15.28 -5.00 -6.37
N CYS A 282 15.29 -3.67 -6.36
CA CYS A 282 14.10 -2.87 -6.49
C CYS A 282 14.35 -1.67 -7.44
N PRO A 283 14.50 -1.89 -8.74
CA PRO A 283 14.84 -0.85 -9.71
C PRO A 283 13.65 0.06 -10.01
N MET A 284 13.20 0.86 -9.04
CA MET A 284 12.01 1.71 -9.17
C MET A 284 12.33 3.07 -9.78
N LEU A 285 11.92 3.27 -11.03
CA LEU A 285 12.08 4.55 -11.75
C LEU A 285 10.93 5.52 -11.47
N SER A 286 9.76 5.00 -11.07
CA SER A 286 8.56 5.79 -10.82
C SER A 286 7.63 5.08 -9.82
N GLY A 287 6.56 5.74 -9.42
CA GLY A 287 5.62 5.24 -8.42
C GLY A 287 5.78 5.97 -7.09
N THR A 288 4.74 5.92 -6.27
CA THR A 288 4.63 6.61 -4.97
C THR A 288 4.54 5.62 -3.82
N GLY A 289 4.62 6.13 -2.60
CA GLY A 289 4.42 5.35 -1.38
C GLY A 289 5.52 4.34 -1.09
N ILE A 290 5.33 3.61 0.02
CA ILE A 290 6.29 2.59 0.48
C ILE A 290 6.30 1.37 -0.44
N LYS A 291 7.48 0.80 -0.64
CA LYS A 291 7.66 -0.38 -1.50
C LYS A 291 7.63 -1.65 -0.65
N ILE A 292 6.49 -2.31 -0.59
CA ILE A 292 6.29 -3.54 0.21
C ILE A 292 7.37 -4.59 -0.09
N LYS A 293 7.76 -4.78 -1.35
CA LYS A 293 8.81 -5.73 -1.75
C LYS A 293 10.20 -5.43 -1.13
N VAL A 294 10.46 -4.14 -0.80
CA VAL A 294 11.68 -3.75 -0.09
C VAL A 294 11.57 -4.19 1.37
N LEU A 295 10.45 -3.89 2.03
CA LEU A 295 10.22 -4.33 3.41
C LEU A 295 10.23 -5.87 3.53
N GLU A 296 9.63 -6.57 2.57
CA GLU A 296 9.66 -8.04 2.52
C GLU A 296 11.11 -8.54 2.48
N ALA A 297 11.94 -8.06 1.55
CA ALA A 297 13.34 -8.48 1.47
C ALA A 297 14.13 -8.16 2.76
N LEU A 298 13.99 -6.93 3.27
CA LEU A 298 14.64 -6.53 4.51
C LEU A 298 14.21 -7.36 5.72
N SER A 299 12.94 -7.84 5.76
CA SER A 299 12.45 -8.69 6.85
C SER A 299 13.16 -10.06 6.90
N PHE A 300 13.66 -10.54 5.76
CA PHE A 300 14.51 -11.73 5.67
C PHE A 300 16.00 -11.43 5.84
N GLY A 301 16.37 -10.21 6.23
CA GLY A 301 17.76 -9.79 6.37
C GLY A 301 18.50 -9.70 5.03
N ILE A 302 17.78 -9.54 3.92
CA ILE A 302 18.37 -9.47 2.58
C ILE A 302 18.66 -8.01 2.25
N PRO A 303 19.90 -7.64 1.93
CA PRO A 303 20.22 -6.32 1.42
C PRO A 303 19.51 -6.04 0.10
N VAL A 304 19.07 -4.78 -0.08
CA VAL A 304 18.32 -4.36 -1.26
C VAL A 304 19.11 -3.34 -2.06
N VAL A 305 19.36 -3.60 -3.35
CA VAL A 305 19.89 -2.59 -4.27
C VAL A 305 18.72 -1.93 -5.02
N THR A 306 18.67 -0.61 -4.99
CA THR A 306 17.53 0.14 -5.49
C THR A 306 17.92 1.52 -6.00
N ASN A 307 17.04 2.16 -6.78
CA ASN A 307 17.09 3.60 -7.08
C ASN A 307 16.45 4.38 -5.92
N GLN A 308 16.59 5.71 -5.94
CA GLN A 308 16.05 6.59 -4.92
C GLN A 308 14.56 6.34 -4.62
N ARG A 309 13.75 6.02 -5.63
CA ARG A 309 12.31 5.73 -5.46
C ARG A 309 12.00 4.44 -4.70
N GLY A 310 12.95 3.51 -4.62
CA GLY A 310 12.74 2.26 -3.87
C GLY A 310 12.74 2.44 -2.36
N VAL A 311 13.35 3.51 -1.84
CA VAL A 311 13.36 3.85 -0.42
C VAL A 311 12.33 4.90 -0.03
N ASP A 312 11.46 5.33 -0.95
CA ASP A 312 10.34 6.22 -0.62
C ASP A 312 9.45 5.53 0.44
N GLY A 313 9.06 6.30 1.44
CA GLY A 313 8.22 5.85 2.55
C GLY A 313 8.98 5.28 3.75
N LEU A 314 10.25 4.92 3.63
CA LEU A 314 11.02 4.37 4.75
C LEU A 314 11.31 5.45 5.80
N PHE A 315 11.24 5.07 7.08
CA PHE A 315 11.49 5.96 8.23
C PHE A 315 12.90 6.54 8.24
N ASN A 316 13.89 5.71 7.91
CA ASN A 316 15.27 6.11 7.73
C ASN A 316 15.77 5.56 6.40
N LYS A 317 16.47 6.39 5.63
CA LYS A 317 17.02 6.03 4.31
C LYS A 317 18.51 5.65 4.37
N LEU A 318 19.09 5.76 5.54
CA LEU A 318 20.48 5.35 5.80
C LEU A 318 20.48 4.16 6.77
N ASP A 319 21.48 3.31 6.67
CA ASP A 319 21.71 2.18 7.58
C ASP A 319 20.51 1.26 7.77
N ASN A 320 19.75 1.06 6.69
CA ASN A 320 18.53 0.26 6.66
C ASN A 320 18.67 -1.02 5.83
N GLY A 321 19.88 -1.34 5.36
CA GLY A 321 20.14 -2.49 4.48
C GLY A 321 19.90 -2.21 3.00
N CYS A 322 19.46 -1.00 2.60
CA CYS A 322 19.35 -0.61 1.21
C CYS A 322 20.61 0.11 0.71
N LEU A 323 21.00 -0.16 -0.52
CA LEU A 323 21.99 0.56 -1.29
C LEU A 323 21.29 1.35 -2.40
N ILE A 324 21.39 2.67 -2.35
CA ILE A 324 20.70 3.57 -3.28
C ILE A 324 21.67 3.91 -4.43
N SER A 325 21.25 3.61 -5.65
CA SER A 325 22.01 3.85 -6.87
C SER A 325 21.45 5.03 -7.64
N LEU A 326 22.33 5.87 -8.15
CA LEU A 326 21.96 7.06 -8.93
C LEU A 326 21.90 6.74 -10.44
N ASP A 327 22.69 5.77 -10.87
CA ASP A 327 22.82 5.32 -12.26
C ASP A 327 23.00 3.80 -12.38
N GLU A 328 23.10 3.28 -13.59
CA GLU A 328 23.23 1.86 -13.89
C GLU A 328 24.56 1.26 -13.43
N GLN A 329 25.68 2.02 -13.50
CA GLN A 329 27.00 1.57 -13.07
C GLN A 329 27.06 1.42 -11.56
N ALA A 330 26.54 2.41 -10.82
CA ALA A 330 26.44 2.33 -9.37
C ALA A 330 25.53 1.18 -8.93
N PHE A 331 24.44 0.92 -9.67
CA PHE A 331 23.53 -0.19 -9.38
C PHE A 331 24.24 -1.54 -9.54
N ALA A 332 24.96 -1.74 -10.64
CA ALA A 332 25.73 -2.95 -10.89
C ALA A 332 26.87 -3.11 -9.87
N SER A 333 27.60 -2.04 -9.54
CA SER A 333 28.70 -2.07 -8.56
C SER A 333 28.23 -2.48 -7.17
N HIS A 334 27.11 -1.95 -6.68
CA HIS A 334 26.52 -2.34 -5.40
C HIS A 334 26.10 -3.83 -5.38
N ILE A 335 25.57 -4.35 -6.49
CA ILE A 335 25.25 -5.78 -6.59
C ILE A 335 26.52 -6.62 -6.50
N ILE A 336 27.55 -6.28 -7.27
CA ILE A 336 28.83 -7.02 -7.30
C ILE A 336 29.48 -7.01 -5.91
N GLU A 337 29.52 -5.85 -5.26
CA GLU A 337 30.08 -5.70 -3.89
C GLU A 337 29.37 -6.62 -2.89
N LEU A 338 28.02 -6.61 -2.88
CA LEU A 338 27.23 -7.50 -2.01
C LEU A 338 27.42 -8.99 -2.32
N LEU A 339 27.68 -9.36 -3.58
CA LEU A 339 27.91 -10.75 -3.95
C LEU A 339 29.33 -11.24 -3.64
N GLN A 340 30.33 -10.37 -3.68
CA GLN A 340 31.75 -10.71 -3.55
C GLN A 340 32.33 -10.45 -2.16
N GLU A 341 31.86 -9.42 -1.44
CA GLU A 341 32.44 -8.96 -0.18
C GLU A 341 31.56 -9.42 1.01
N ASP A 342 31.90 -10.58 1.59
CA ASP A 342 31.09 -11.19 2.66
C ASP A 342 30.94 -10.29 3.90
N GLU A 343 31.95 -9.53 4.29
CA GLU A 343 31.86 -8.62 5.45
C GLU A 343 30.92 -7.44 5.14
N PHE A 344 30.97 -6.89 3.94
CA PHE A 344 30.05 -5.85 3.52
C PHE A 344 28.59 -6.36 3.46
N TYR A 345 28.41 -7.56 2.94
CA TYR A 345 27.11 -8.23 2.95
C TYR A 345 26.55 -8.38 4.38
N LYS A 346 27.36 -8.88 5.32
CA LYS A 346 26.95 -9.06 6.72
C LYS A 346 26.54 -7.73 7.37
N ILE A 347 27.31 -6.67 7.13
CA ILE A 347 26.98 -5.33 7.64
C ILE A 347 25.58 -4.91 7.12
N LYS A 348 25.33 -5.01 5.81
CA LYS A 348 24.06 -4.62 5.22
C LYS A 348 22.89 -5.50 5.64
N SER A 349 23.11 -6.79 5.78
CA SER A 349 22.14 -7.75 6.31
C SER A 349 21.75 -7.43 7.75
N ASN A 350 22.71 -7.15 8.62
CA ASN A 350 22.45 -6.76 10.00
C ASN A 350 21.68 -5.41 10.08
N GLN A 351 22.04 -4.43 9.25
CA GLN A 351 21.30 -3.17 9.13
C GLN A 351 19.84 -3.42 8.74
N ALA A 352 19.58 -4.32 7.79
CA ALA A 352 18.21 -4.69 7.37
C ALA A 352 17.41 -5.28 8.56
N ILE A 353 18.00 -6.25 9.27
CA ILE A 353 17.35 -6.90 10.42
C ILE A 353 17.04 -5.90 11.53
N GLU A 354 18.01 -5.05 11.87
CA GLU A 354 17.85 -4.05 12.91
C GLU A 354 16.81 -3.00 12.53
N TYR A 355 16.83 -2.51 11.29
CA TYR A 355 15.83 -1.59 10.77
C TYR A 355 14.41 -2.15 10.87
N MET A 356 14.21 -3.41 10.43
CA MET A 356 12.90 -4.07 10.50
C MET A 356 12.43 -4.29 11.93
N ARG A 357 13.32 -4.71 12.83
CA ARG A 357 13.02 -4.90 14.25
C ARG A 357 12.59 -3.61 14.94
N ASN A 358 13.23 -2.51 14.59
CA ASN A 358 12.98 -1.21 15.24
C ASN A 358 11.73 -0.51 14.69
N ASN A 359 11.34 -0.77 13.43
CA ASN A 359 10.34 0.06 12.76
C ASN A 359 9.11 -0.70 12.23
N HIS A 360 9.22 -2.00 11.90
CA HIS A 360 8.21 -2.71 11.10
C HIS A 360 7.69 -4.00 11.76
N THR A 361 7.69 -4.06 13.09
CA THR A 361 7.09 -5.18 13.82
C THR A 361 5.60 -4.95 14.09
N VAL A 362 4.84 -6.02 14.25
CA VAL A 362 3.43 -5.98 14.70
C VAL A 362 3.30 -5.21 16.02
N LYS A 363 4.26 -5.40 16.94
CA LYS A 363 4.27 -4.67 18.22
C LYS A 363 4.34 -3.15 17.99
N LYS A 364 5.21 -2.68 17.10
CA LYS A 364 5.33 -1.24 16.77
C LYS A 364 4.08 -0.69 16.12
N GLU A 365 3.46 -1.43 15.22
CA GLU A 365 2.18 -1.04 14.64
C GLU A 365 1.10 -0.92 15.72
N TYR A 366 0.99 -1.92 16.60
CA TYR A 366 -0.01 -1.92 17.67
C TYR A 366 0.22 -0.81 18.69
N GLU A 367 1.47 -0.53 19.10
CA GLU A 367 1.80 0.61 19.97
C GLU A 367 1.27 1.94 19.40
N VAL A 368 1.36 2.14 18.09
CA VAL A 368 0.87 3.36 17.43
C VAL A 368 -0.66 3.38 17.37
N LEU A 369 -1.29 2.25 17.08
CA LEU A 369 -2.76 2.14 17.02
C LEU A 369 -3.39 2.23 18.42
N ASP A 370 -2.79 1.62 19.44
CA ASP A 370 -3.23 1.69 20.83
C ASP A 370 -3.25 3.15 21.34
N ALA A 371 -2.29 3.97 20.91
CA ALA A 371 -2.27 5.39 21.25
C ALA A 371 -3.48 6.17 20.70
N VAL A 372 -4.21 5.63 19.73
CA VAL A 372 -5.44 6.23 19.19
C VAL A 372 -6.65 5.82 20.02
N PHE A 373 -6.75 4.53 20.38
CA PHE A 373 -7.99 3.94 20.91
C PHE A 373 -7.99 3.77 22.43
N ASN A 374 -6.81 3.69 23.09
CA ASN A 374 -6.71 3.47 24.54
C ASN A 374 -6.58 4.76 25.37
N ASN A 375 -6.37 5.93 24.73
CA ASN A 375 -6.14 7.20 25.42
C ASN A 375 -7.35 8.13 25.45
N ARG A 376 -8.56 7.61 25.23
CA ARG A 376 -9.79 8.43 25.27
C ARG A 376 -10.90 7.79 26.08
#